data_53ea12b040a988932670cc8c69efe3f5
#
_entry.id   53ea12b040a988932670cc8c69efe3f5
#
_cell.length_a   1.000
_cell.length_b   1.000
_cell.length_c   1.000
_cell.angle_alpha   90.00
_cell.angle_beta   90.00
_cell.angle_gamma   90.00
#
_symmetry.space_group_name_H-M   'P 1'
#
loop_
_entity.id
_entity.type
_entity.pdbx_description
1 polymer ?
#
loop_
_entity_poly.entity_id
_entity_poly.type
_entity_poly.pdbx_seq_one_letter_code
_entity_poly.pdbx_strand_id
1 'polypeptide(L)'
;MTRWRLDIAYDGANFSGWATQPYRRTVQGELETWIPRVLRLDQPTPLTVAGRTDAGVHARGQVAHVDLPDNVDTSAMLRRLSRVLTPDVAVTSVRPVPSTFDARFSALWRRYVYRLWDESSRPDPVTRFHVAPVRGHLDLDRLNTAGTSLLGLRDFAAFCKHREGATTIRTLLDCHAKRLDDPCGTVEVTVRADAFCHSMVRSLVGALTAVASGRRSQDWLDNVAASTSRASSVLVMPACGLTLEEVGYPSDEDLAQRAAQARSRRSHNDICDTCWEDR
;
A
#
# COMPACT_ATOMS: atom_id res chain seq x y z
N MET A 1 -28.51 1.79 -10.49
CA MET A 1 -27.11 1.35 -10.26
C MET A 1 -26.68 1.85 -8.89
N THR A 2 -26.32 0.93 -8.00
CA THR A 2 -25.83 1.23 -6.66
C THR A 2 -24.30 1.04 -6.63
N ARG A 3 -23.60 1.92 -5.92
CA ARG A 3 -22.16 1.76 -5.69
C ARG A 3 -21.90 0.78 -4.57
N TRP A 4 -21.00 -0.17 -4.84
CA TRP A 4 -20.61 -1.22 -3.91
C TRP A 4 -19.13 -1.11 -3.58
N ARG A 5 -18.80 -1.14 -2.30
CA ARG A 5 -17.43 -1.31 -1.82
C ARG A 5 -17.13 -2.79 -1.69
N LEU A 6 -15.97 -3.18 -2.19
CA LEU A 6 -15.38 -4.50 -2.03
C LEU A 6 -14.14 -4.39 -1.13
N ASP A 7 -14.08 -5.20 -0.09
CA ASP A 7 -12.86 -5.42 0.68
C ASP A 7 -12.22 -6.71 0.15
N ILE A 8 -10.90 -6.66 -0.14
CA ILE A 8 -10.21 -7.67 -0.96
C ILE A 8 -8.88 -8.00 -0.30
N ALA A 9 -8.57 -9.31 -0.22
CA ALA A 9 -7.28 -9.82 0.22
C ALA A 9 -6.64 -10.66 -0.89
N TYR A 10 -5.32 -10.63 -1.01
CA TYR A 10 -4.59 -11.47 -1.96
C TYR A 10 -3.14 -11.72 -1.56
N ASP A 11 -2.66 -12.92 -1.89
CA ASP A 11 -1.24 -13.22 -2.00
C ASP A 11 -0.74 -12.75 -3.38
N GLY A 12 0.11 -11.72 -3.37
CA GLY A 12 0.62 -11.09 -4.58
C GLY A 12 1.69 -11.88 -5.32
N ALA A 13 2.21 -12.97 -4.75
CA ALA A 13 3.39 -13.69 -5.26
C ALA A 13 3.27 -14.08 -6.75
N ASN A 14 2.09 -14.52 -7.16
CA ASN A 14 1.83 -14.97 -8.53
C ASN A 14 1.06 -13.94 -9.38
N PHE A 15 0.89 -12.73 -8.90
CA PHE A 15 0.26 -11.64 -9.63
C PHE A 15 1.27 -10.64 -10.19
N SER A 16 1.04 -10.19 -11.41
CA SER A 16 1.78 -9.08 -12.05
C SER A 16 1.33 -7.70 -11.52
N GLY A 17 0.87 -7.66 -10.27
CA GLY A 17 0.33 -6.51 -9.58
C GLY A 17 -1.19 -6.40 -9.67
N TRP A 18 -1.72 -5.25 -9.24
CA TRP A 18 -3.16 -5.01 -9.24
C TRP A 18 -3.72 -4.78 -10.65
N ALA A 19 -3.18 -3.80 -11.37
CA ALA A 19 -3.81 -3.27 -12.59
C ALA A 19 -3.79 -4.26 -13.75
N THR A 20 -4.91 -4.37 -14.46
CA THR A 20 -5.05 -5.19 -15.68
C THR A 20 -3.97 -4.84 -16.71
N GLN A 21 -3.31 -5.88 -17.23
CA GLN A 21 -2.26 -5.81 -18.24
C GLN A 21 -2.50 -6.90 -19.30
N PRO A 22 -2.20 -6.63 -20.58
CA PRO A 22 -2.29 -7.65 -21.61
C PRO A 22 -1.41 -8.87 -21.28
N TYR A 23 -1.98 -10.06 -21.44
CA TYR A 23 -1.29 -11.34 -21.28
C TYR A 23 -0.65 -11.60 -19.89
N ARG A 24 -1.07 -10.87 -18.87
CA ARG A 24 -0.57 -11.05 -17.52
C ARG A 24 -1.69 -11.27 -16.53
N ARG A 25 -1.45 -12.17 -15.59
CA ARG A 25 -2.36 -12.40 -14.48
C ARG A 25 -2.28 -11.24 -13.48
N THR A 26 -3.39 -10.57 -13.21
CA THR A 26 -3.49 -9.41 -12.33
C THR A 26 -4.73 -9.54 -11.44
N VAL A 27 -4.70 -8.95 -10.25
CA VAL A 27 -5.84 -9.03 -9.31
C VAL A 27 -7.10 -8.41 -9.91
N GLN A 28 -6.97 -7.23 -10.52
CA GLN A 28 -8.08 -6.53 -11.17
C GLN A 28 -8.67 -7.36 -12.32
N GLY A 29 -7.81 -7.96 -13.15
CA GLY A 29 -8.26 -8.79 -14.30
C GLY A 29 -9.03 -10.02 -13.85
N GLU A 30 -8.59 -10.69 -12.78
CA GLU A 30 -9.34 -11.83 -12.20
C GLU A 30 -10.73 -11.40 -11.72
N LEU A 31 -10.81 -10.32 -10.95
CA LEU A 31 -12.07 -9.83 -10.39
C LEU A 31 -13.01 -9.31 -11.48
N GLU A 32 -12.53 -8.52 -12.44
CA GLU A 32 -13.32 -8.00 -13.55
C GLU A 32 -13.77 -9.10 -14.53
N THR A 33 -13.09 -10.25 -14.53
CA THR A 33 -13.52 -11.44 -15.26
C THR A 33 -14.66 -12.17 -14.55
N TRP A 34 -14.56 -12.36 -13.23
CA TRP A 34 -15.49 -13.21 -12.51
C TRP A 34 -16.72 -12.49 -11.98
N ILE A 35 -16.64 -11.20 -11.60
CA ILE A 35 -17.78 -10.45 -11.07
C ILE A 35 -18.97 -10.46 -12.05
N PRO A 36 -18.83 -10.04 -13.33
CA PRO A 36 -19.97 -10.06 -14.25
C PRO A 36 -20.49 -11.49 -14.50
N ARG A 37 -19.62 -12.49 -14.57
CA ARG A 37 -20.02 -13.89 -14.78
C ARG A 37 -20.88 -14.45 -13.63
N VAL A 38 -20.46 -14.25 -12.38
CA VAL A 38 -21.20 -14.75 -11.21
C VAL A 38 -22.51 -14.01 -11.00
N LEU A 39 -22.62 -12.78 -11.48
CA LEU A 39 -23.83 -11.95 -11.43
C LEU A 39 -24.69 -12.08 -12.71
N ARG A 40 -24.20 -12.78 -13.75
CA ARG A 40 -24.85 -12.92 -15.07
C ARG A 40 -25.13 -11.57 -15.73
N LEU A 41 -24.13 -10.69 -15.68
CA LEU A 41 -24.19 -9.37 -16.33
C LEU A 41 -23.55 -9.45 -17.71
N ASP A 42 -24.18 -8.83 -18.71
CA ASP A 42 -23.68 -8.75 -20.09
C ASP A 42 -22.64 -7.63 -20.27
N GLN A 43 -22.53 -6.72 -19.30
CA GLN A 43 -21.65 -5.58 -19.36
C GLN A 43 -20.43 -5.75 -18.44
N PRO A 44 -19.26 -5.22 -18.86
CA PRO A 44 -18.09 -5.17 -18.00
C PRO A 44 -18.36 -4.40 -16.69
N THR A 45 -17.71 -4.83 -15.63
CA THR A 45 -17.81 -4.19 -14.30
C THR A 45 -16.45 -3.64 -13.88
N PRO A 46 -16.03 -2.46 -14.37
CA PRO A 46 -14.72 -1.91 -14.08
C PRO A 46 -14.59 -1.55 -12.61
N LEU A 47 -13.43 -1.92 -12.02
CA LEU A 47 -13.11 -1.65 -10.63
C LEU A 47 -12.27 -0.39 -10.47
N THR A 48 -12.66 0.46 -9.54
CA THR A 48 -11.82 1.57 -9.07
C THR A 48 -11.19 1.20 -7.73
N VAL A 49 -9.87 1.13 -7.66
CA VAL A 49 -9.10 0.67 -6.49
C VAL A 49 -8.56 1.82 -5.66
N ALA A 50 -8.46 1.64 -4.34
CA ALA A 50 -7.89 2.60 -3.41
C ALA A 50 -6.41 2.92 -3.69
N GLY A 51 -5.63 1.91 -4.08
CA GLY A 51 -4.24 2.07 -4.46
C GLY A 51 -3.74 0.82 -5.18
N ARG A 52 -3.07 1.03 -6.34
CA ARG A 52 -2.46 -0.08 -7.08
C ARG A 52 -1.27 -0.62 -6.28
N THR A 53 -1.13 -1.94 -6.22
CA THR A 53 0.05 -2.62 -5.71
C THR A 53 0.92 -3.11 -6.85
N ASP A 54 2.23 -3.12 -6.65
CA ASP A 54 3.20 -3.64 -7.62
C ASP A 54 3.14 -5.19 -7.69
N ALA A 55 3.77 -5.77 -8.72
CA ALA A 55 3.94 -7.22 -8.83
C ALA A 55 4.61 -7.80 -7.57
N GLY A 56 4.07 -8.89 -7.04
CA GLY A 56 4.57 -9.56 -5.85
C GLY A 56 4.19 -8.92 -4.51
N VAL A 57 3.48 -7.79 -4.49
CA VAL A 57 3.00 -7.12 -3.28
C VAL A 57 1.65 -7.70 -2.87
N HIS A 58 1.51 -8.03 -1.58
CA HIS A 58 0.30 -8.61 -0.99
C HIS A 58 -0.69 -7.55 -0.49
N ALA A 59 -1.92 -7.97 -0.20
CA ALA A 59 -2.88 -7.15 0.52
C ALA A 59 -3.78 -8.00 1.43
N ARG A 60 -4.07 -7.47 2.61
CA ARG A 60 -5.14 -7.94 3.51
C ARG A 60 -6.31 -6.99 3.54
N GLY A 61 -6.08 -5.70 3.26
CA GLY A 61 -7.07 -4.64 3.34
C GLY A 61 -7.15 -3.78 2.08
N GLN A 62 -7.07 -4.38 0.88
CA GLN A 62 -7.33 -3.64 -0.35
C GLN A 62 -8.81 -3.30 -0.47
N VAL A 63 -9.10 -2.11 -0.95
CA VAL A 63 -10.46 -1.64 -1.18
C VAL A 63 -10.65 -1.25 -2.65
N ALA A 64 -11.76 -1.69 -3.23
CA ALA A 64 -12.21 -1.22 -4.53
C ALA A 64 -13.70 -0.85 -4.47
N HIS A 65 -14.17 -0.06 -5.44
CA HIS A 65 -15.59 0.08 -5.67
C HIS A 65 -15.97 -0.28 -7.10
N VAL A 66 -17.25 -0.63 -7.26
CA VAL A 66 -17.88 -0.98 -8.52
C VAL A 66 -19.34 -0.51 -8.49
N ASP A 67 -19.87 -0.09 -9.63
CA ASP A 67 -21.28 0.21 -9.77
C ASP A 67 -22.02 -0.99 -10.38
N LEU A 68 -22.97 -1.56 -9.63
CA LEU A 68 -23.73 -2.77 -10.00
C LEU A 68 -25.24 -2.49 -9.94
N PRO A 69 -26.08 -3.36 -10.51
CA PRO A 69 -27.54 -3.28 -10.36
C PRO A 69 -27.99 -3.22 -8.90
N ASP A 70 -29.13 -2.59 -8.64
CA ASP A 70 -29.61 -2.32 -7.27
C ASP A 70 -30.02 -3.60 -6.51
N ASN A 71 -30.35 -4.67 -7.23
CA ASN A 71 -30.87 -5.93 -6.70
C ASN A 71 -29.80 -7.03 -6.51
N VAL A 72 -28.55 -6.67 -6.35
CA VAL A 72 -27.45 -7.66 -6.17
C VAL A 72 -27.58 -8.32 -4.78
N ASP A 73 -27.72 -9.66 -4.79
CA ASP A 73 -27.56 -10.48 -3.58
C ASP A 73 -26.07 -10.65 -3.27
N THR A 74 -25.58 -9.85 -2.34
CA THR A 74 -24.16 -9.82 -1.93
C THR A 74 -23.70 -11.12 -1.30
N SER A 75 -24.58 -11.81 -0.57
CA SER A 75 -24.27 -13.11 0.05
C SER A 75 -24.09 -14.19 -1.01
N ALA A 76 -24.95 -14.19 -2.02
CA ALA A 76 -24.81 -15.11 -3.16
C ALA A 76 -23.56 -14.74 -4.00
N MET A 77 -23.29 -13.46 -4.22
CA MET A 77 -22.09 -12.99 -4.91
C MET A 77 -20.82 -13.49 -4.22
N LEU A 78 -20.69 -13.29 -2.90
CA LEU A 78 -19.53 -13.74 -2.12
C LEU A 78 -19.35 -15.26 -2.19
N ARG A 79 -20.44 -16.04 -1.98
CA ARG A 79 -20.39 -17.50 -2.09
C ARG A 79 -19.99 -18.00 -3.47
N ARG A 80 -20.41 -17.33 -4.55
CA ARG A 80 -20.04 -17.70 -5.93
C ARG A 80 -18.60 -17.32 -6.21
N LEU A 81 -18.17 -16.12 -5.84
CA LEU A 81 -16.78 -15.67 -6.00
C LEU A 81 -15.80 -16.59 -5.25
N SER A 82 -16.12 -17.00 -4.01
CA SER A 82 -15.25 -17.92 -3.25
C SER A 82 -15.08 -19.29 -3.87
N ARG A 83 -15.96 -19.70 -4.81
CA ARG A 83 -15.87 -20.98 -5.52
C ARG A 83 -15.12 -20.91 -6.83
N VAL A 84 -15.04 -19.72 -7.44
CA VAL A 84 -14.46 -19.55 -8.79
C VAL A 84 -13.11 -18.83 -8.76
N LEU A 85 -12.87 -18.00 -7.75
CA LEU A 85 -11.59 -17.36 -7.57
C LEU A 85 -10.54 -18.38 -7.11
N THR A 86 -9.32 -18.18 -7.54
CA THR A 86 -8.17 -18.98 -7.07
C THR A 86 -7.87 -18.68 -5.60
N PRO A 87 -7.24 -19.61 -4.85
CA PRO A 87 -7.02 -19.46 -3.40
C PRO A 87 -6.16 -18.26 -3.01
N ASP A 88 -5.44 -17.65 -3.94
CA ASP A 88 -4.56 -16.51 -3.71
C ASP A 88 -5.25 -15.14 -3.86
N VAL A 89 -6.58 -15.10 -4.10
CA VAL A 89 -7.38 -13.87 -4.08
C VAL A 89 -8.77 -14.14 -3.50
N ALA A 90 -9.23 -13.25 -2.61
CA ALA A 90 -10.54 -13.35 -1.99
C ALA A 90 -11.21 -11.97 -1.91
N VAL A 91 -12.51 -11.92 -2.17
CA VAL A 91 -13.37 -10.80 -1.78
C VAL A 91 -13.96 -11.15 -0.41
N THR A 92 -13.59 -10.39 0.61
CA THR A 92 -13.95 -10.68 2.01
C THR A 92 -15.25 -10.02 2.44
N SER A 93 -15.59 -8.88 1.79
CA SER A 93 -16.82 -8.14 2.05
C SER A 93 -17.31 -7.43 0.80
N VAL A 94 -18.64 -7.33 0.64
CA VAL A 94 -19.32 -6.50 -0.36
C VAL A 94 -20.44 -5.77 0.34
N ARG A 95 -20.44 -4.44 0.32
CA ARG A 95 -21.47 -3.63 0.95
C ARG A 95 -21.83 -2.40 0.13
N PRO A 96 -23.09 -1.93 0.16
CA PRO A 96 -23.46 -0.70 -0.50
C PRO A 96 -22.79 0.50 0.17
N VAL A 97 -22.49 1.51 -0.61
CA VAL A 97 -21.91 2.78 -0.13
C VAL A 97 -22.56 3.95 -0.89
N PRO A 98 -22.50 5.18 -0.33
CA PRO A 98 -22.96 6.36 -1.04
C PRO A 98 -22.32 6.49 -2.43
N SER A 99 -23.05 7.05 -3.39
CA SER A 99 -22.51 7.28 -4.75
C SER A 99 -21.30 8.23 -4.78
N THR A 100 -21.13 9.01 -3.72
CA THR A 100 -19.97 9.89 -3.47
C THR A 100 -18.71 9.15 -3.06
N PHE A 101 -18.80 7.86 -2.66
CA PHE A 101 -17.65 7.06 -2.29
C PHE A 101 -16.76 6.81 -3.51
N ASP A 102 -15.52 7.25 -3.44
CA ASP A 102 -14.48 6.92 -4.40
C ASP A 102 -13.35 6.17 -3.66
N ALA A 103 -13.15 4.89 -3.98
CA ALA A 103 -12.16 4.07 -3.27
C ALA A 103 -10.75 4.69 -3.30
N ARG A 104 -10.40 5.41 -4.36
CA ARG A 104 -9.09 6.06 -4.51
C ARG A 104 -9.02 7.41 -3.83
N PHE A 105 -9.97 8.30 -4.14
CA PHE A 105 -9.89 9.71 -3.78
C PHE A 105 -10.57 10.05 -2.45
N SER A 106 -11.54 9.24 -1.99
CA SER A 106 -12.11 9.43 -0.64
C SER A 106 -11.21 8.88 0.49
N ALA A 107 -10.16 8.12 0.17
CA ALA A 107 -9.28 7.57 1.20
C ALA A 107 -8.47 8.67 1.89
N LEU A 108 -8.39 8.58 3.23
CA LEU A 108 -7.59 9.45 4.08
C LEU A 108 -6.13 9.01 4.13
N TRP A 109 -5.91 7.70 4.28
CA TRP A 109 -4.59 7.12 4.41
C TRP A 109 -4.58 5.64 3.97
N ARG A 110 -3.37 5.11 3.75
CA ARG A 110 -3.07 3.68 3.54
C ARG A 110 -2.01 3.28 4.54
N ARG A 111 -2.16 2.08 5.11
CA ARG A 111 -1.18 1.48 6.01
C ARG A 111 -0.63 0.22 5.39
N TYR A 112 0.68 0.21 5.26
CA TYR A 112 1.46 -0.95 4.81
C TYR A 112 2.27 -1.50 5.99
N VAL A 113 2.49 -2.80 5.97
CA VAL A 113 3.47 -3.46 6.82
C VAL A 113 4.48 -4.17 5.93
N TYR A 114 5.75 -3.93 6.21
CA TYR A 114 6.85 -4.62 5.56
C TYR A 114 7.49 -5.59 6.57
N ARG A 115 7.54 -6.89 6.22
CA ARG A 115 8.06 -7.96 7.09
C ARG A 115 9.46 -8.36 6.70
N LEU A 116 10.34 -8.48 7.71
CA LEU A 116 11.75 -8.73 7.55
C LEU A 116 12.22 -9.86 8.45
N TRP A 117 13.18 -10.65 7.95
CA TRP A 117 14.06 -11.49 8.77
C TRP A 117 15.47 -10.92 8.70
N ASP A 118 16.05 -10.63 9.86
CA ASP A 118 17.45 -10.24 10.05
C ASP A 118 18.27 -11.41 10.63
N GLU A 119 19.53 -11.17 10.97
CA GLU A 119 20.40 -12.20 11.55
C GLU A 119 19.92 -12.76 12.90
N SER A 120 19.08 -12.01 13.63
CA SER A 120 18.47 -12.47 14.88
C SER A 120 17.19 -13.28 14.67
N SER A 121 16.70 -13.36 13.44
CA SER A 121 15.48 -14.08 13.09
C SER A 121 15.73 -15.55 12.80
N ARG A 122 14.70 -16.37 12.97
CA ARG A 122 14.69 -17.79 12.59
C ARG A 122 13.70 -17.98 11.44
N PRO A 123 14.16 -17.96 10.16
CA PRO A 123 13.28 -18.03 9.01
C PRO A 123 12.37 -19.26 9.02
N ASP A 124 11.07 -19.05 8.80
CA ASP A 124 10.07 -20.10 8.61
C ASP A 124 9.79 -20.31 7.12
N PRO A 125 10.08 -21.50 6.55
CA PRO A 125 9.81 -21.77 5.14
C PRO A 125 8.34 -21.60 4.73
N VAL A 126 7.39 -21.74 5.66
CA VAL A 126 5.94 -21.59 5.38
C VAL A 126 5.60 -20.13 5.06
N THR A 127 6.26 -19.19 5.71
CA THR A 127 6.01 -17.74 5.52
C THR A 127 6.99 -17.06 4.57
N ARG A 128 7.88 -17.80 3.91
CA ARG A 128 8.96 -17.27 3.05
C ARG A 128 8.52 -16.34 1.92
N PHE A 129 7.26 -16.45 1.48
CA PHE A 129 6.71 -15.60 0.42
C PHE A 129 6.14 -14.27 0.93
N HIS A 130 6.09 -14.08 2.27
CA HIS A 130 5.53 -12.91 2.92
C HIS A 130 6.55 -12.13 3.76
N VAL A 131 7.81 -12.59 3.80
CA VAL A 131 8.88 -11.98 4.59
C VAL A 131 10.14 -11.88 3.72
N ALA A 132 10.79 -10.72 3.73
CA ALA A 132 12.03 -10.50 2.99
C ALA A 132 13.25 -10.65 3.91
N PRO A 133 14.30 -11.41 3.52
CA PRO A 133 15.53 -11.49 4.30
C PRO A 133 16.35 -10.19 4.17
N VAL A 134 16.99 -9.80 5.27
CA VAL A 134 17.94 -8.69 5.34
C VAL A 134 19.24 -9.17 5.96
N ARG A 135 20.38 -8.74 5.41
CA ARG A 135 21.70 -9.04 5.97
C ARG A 135 22.02 -8.12 7.15
N GLY A 136 22.60 -8.68 8.19
CA GLY A 136 23.00 -7.97 9.40
C GLY A 136 21.89 -7.89 10.42
N HIS A 137 22.27 -7.58 11.66
CA HIS A 137 21.34 -7.28 12.74
C HIS A 137 20.70 -5.89 12.52
N LEU A 138 19.40 -5.78 12.79
CA LEU A 138 18.69 -4.52 12.74
C LEU A 138 18.55 -3.91 14.15
N ASP A 139 19.19 -2.78 14.37
CA ASP A 139 18.95 -1.92 15.53
C ASP A 139 17.62 -1.18 15.33
N LEU A 140 16.59 -1.60 16.07
CA LEU A 140 15.24 -1.05 15.89
C LEU A 140 15.11 0.37 16.44
N ASP A 141 15.92 0.77 17.42
CA ASP A 141 15.91 2.15 17.95
C ASP A 141 16.44 3.11 16.89
N ARG A 142 17.53 2.73 16.20
CA ARG A 142 18.03 3.50 15.04
C ARG A 142 17.01 3.54 13.91
N LEU A 143 16.33 2.42 13.63
CA LEU A 143 15.31 2.37 12.59
C LEU A 143 14.16 3.32 12.92
N ASN A 144 13.69 3.31 14.17
CA ASN A 144 12.58 4.13 14.63
C ASN A 144 12.95 5.62 14.64
N THR A 145 14.15 5.96 15.08
CA THR A 145 14.67 7.34 15.00
C THR A 145 14.71 7.83 13.56
N ALA A 146 15.26 7.02 12.66
CA ALA A 146 15.31 7.31 11.22
C ALA A 146 13.91 7.40 10.59
N GLY A 147 12.97 6.55 11.01
CA GLY A 147 11.57 6.60 10.56
C GLY A 147 10.87 7.89 11.00
N THR A 148 11.09 8.30 12.26
CA THR A 148 10.51 9.52 12.84
C THR A 148 11.01 10.77 12.10
N SER A 149 12.29 10.83 11.70
CA SER A 149 12.85 11.97 10.98
C SER A 149 12.23 12.21 9.61
N LEU A 150 11.53 11.21 9.05
CA LEU A 150 10.86 11.30 7.75
C LEU A 150 9.37 11.67 7.84
N LEU A 151 8.79 11.79 9.03
CA LEU A 151 7.37 12.13 9.20
C LEU A 151 7.02 13.53 8.68
N GLY A 152 5.73 13.72 8.39
CA GLY A 152 5.15 14.98 7.94
C GLY A 152 5.01 15.11 6.43
N LEU A 153 4.69 16.32 5.98
CA LEU A 153 4.52 16.66 4.56
C LEU A 153 5.90 16.94 3.93
N ARG A 154 6.29 16.11 2.97
CA ARG A 154 7.61 16.19 2.31
C ARG A 154 7.53 15.79 0.85
N ASP A 155 8.56 16.15 0.08
CA ASP A 155 8.81 15.56 -1.22
C ASP A 155 9.57 14.23 -1.07
N PHE A 156 8.94 13.13 -1.44
CA PHE A 156 9.52 11.79 -1.42
C PHE A 156 10.12 11.38 -2.79
N ALA A 157 10.50 12.33 -3.63
CA ALA A 157 11.06 12.06 -4.96
C ALA A 157 12.25 11.08 -4.92
N ALA A 158 13.11 11.19 -3.91
CA ALA A 158 14.27 10.31 -3.71
C ALA A 158 13.89 8.82 -3.59
N PHE A 159 12.70 8.53 -3.07
CA PHE A 159 12.20 7.17 -2.80
C PHE A 159 11.22 6.68 -3.87
N CYS A 160 10.90 7.48 -4.88
CA CYS A 160 9.84 7.18 -5.83
C CYS A 160 10.40 6.92 -7.23
N LYS A 161 9.79 5.96 -7.95
CA LYS A 161 9.97 5.88 -9.39
C LYS A 161 9.15 7.00 -10.03
N HIS A 162 9.82 7.84 -10.80
CA HIS A 162 9.17 8.96 -11.50
C HIS A 162 8.01 8.48 -12.39
N ARG A 163 6.93 9.24 -12.39
CA ARG A 163 5.78 9.06 -13.27
C ARG A 163 5.31 10.44 -13.73
N GLU A 164 5.26 10.61 -15.03
CA GLU A 164 4.78 11.85 -15.64
C GLU A 164 3.38 12.22 -15.12
N GLY A 165 3.20 13.48 -14.80
CA GLY A 165 1.93 14.02 -14.32
C GLY A 165 1.55 13.67 -12.88
N ALA A 166 2.42 12.97 -12.11
CA ALA A 166 2.19 12.66 -10.69
C ALA A 166 3.14 13.48 -9.80
N THR A 167 2.64 13.98 -8.66
CA THR A 167 3.46 14.59 -7.61
C THR A 167 4.04 13.51 -6.69
N THR A 168 5.20 13.79 -6.10
CA THR A 168 5.87 12.96 -5.09
C THR A 168 5.70 13.50 -3.68
N ILE A 169 4.99 14.63 -3.51
CA ILE A 169 4.72 15.28 -2.23
C ILE A 169 3.63 14.50 -1.48
N ARG A 170 3.99 13.95 -0.31
CA ARG A 170 3.11 13.10 0.52
C ARG A 170 3.23 13.48 1.98
N THR A 171 2.20 13.17 2.76
CA THR A 171 2.26 13.25 4.21
C THR A 171 2.51 11.85 4.76
N LEU A 172 3.71 11.61 5.29
CA LEU A 172 4.02 10.40 6.04
C LEU A 172 3.49 10.57 7.46
N LEU A 173 2.51 9.74 7.84
CA LEU A 173 1.76 9.86 9.09
C LEU A 173 2.35 8.99 10.21
N ASP A 174 3.00 7.88 9.83
CA ASP A 174 3.57 6.94 10.77
C ASP A 174 4.64 6.09 10.09
N CYS A 175 5.76 5.87 10.77
CA CYS A 175 6.83 5.00 10.30
C CYS A 175 7.59 4.44 11.52
N HIS A 176 7.29 3.20 11.90
CA HIS A 176 7.93 2.55 13.03
C HIS A 176 8.16 1.06 12.78
N ALA A 177 9.10 0.48 13.50
CA ALA A 177 9.41 -0.95 13.49
C ALA A 177 9.27 -1.56 14.88
N LYS A 178 8.86 -2.82 14.90
CA LYS A 178 8.86 -3.68 16.08
C LYS A 178 9.29 -5.08 15.72
N ARG A 179 9.91 -5.78 16.66
CA ARG A 179 10.12 -7.23 16.59
C ARG A 179 8.90 -7.91 17.19
N LEU A 180 8.35 -8.88 16.46
CA LEU A 180 7.24 -9.67 16.95
C LEU A 180 7.74 -10.69 17.98
N ASP A 181 6.90 -10.96 18.96
CA ASP A 181 7.06 -12.10 19.88
C ASP A 181 6.48 -13.36 19.21
N ASP A 182 7.07 -13.73 18.08
CA ASP A 182 6.75 -14.94 17.32
C ASP A 182 7.96 -15.87 17.30
N PRO A 183 7.80 -17.16 16.96
CA PRO A 183 8.93 -18.12 16.93
C PRO A 183 10.05 -17.72 15.97
N CYS A 184 9.74 -16.86 14.98
CA CYS A 184 10.68 -16.41 13.96
C CYS A 184 11.44 -15.13 14.36
N GLY A 185 10.93 -14.34 15.33
CA GLY A 185 11.46 -13.04 15.66
C GLY A 185 11.35 -12.07 14.46
N THR A 186 10.23 -12.12 13.75
CA THR A 186 9.97 -11.30 12.56
C THR A 186 9.96 -9.81 12.92
N VAL A 187 10.63 -8.99 12.12
CA VAL A 187 10.55 -7.53 12.25
C VAL A 187 9.46 -7.01 11.32
N GLU A 188 8.50 -6.28 11.88
CA GLU A 188 7.48 -5.52 11.13
C GLU A 188 7.84 -4.05 11.10
N VAL A 189 7.90 -3.47 9.87
CA VAL A 189 8.00 -2.03 9.65
C VAL A 189 6.64 -1.55 9.17
N THR A 190 5.94 -0.78 10.01
CA THR A 190 4.67 -0.14 9.68
C THR A 190 4.94 1.20 9.01
N VAL A 191 4.25 1.46 7.90
CA VAL A 191 4.32 2.74 7.19
C VAL A 191 2.90 3.19 6.84
N ARG A 192 2.48 4.37 7.33
CA ARG A 192 1.18 4.96 7.04
C ARG A 192 1.35 6.35 6.43
N ALA A 193 0.67 6.60 5.32
CA ALA A 193 0.69 7.88 4.63
C ALA A 193 -0.66 8.17 3.96
N ASP A 194 -0.90 9.42 3.62
CA ASP A 194 -2.10 9.85 2.88
C ASP A 194 -2.15 9.22 1.48
N ALA A 195 -1.00 9.06 0.83
CA ALA A 195 -0.83 8.33 -0.42
C ALA A 195 0.64 7.89 -0.57
N PHE A 196 0.88 6.96 -1.49
CA PHE A 196 2.23 6.50 -1.84
C PHE A 196 2.48 6.67 -3.33
N CYS A 197 3.69 7.08 -3.71
CA CYS A 197 4.16 7.00 -5.07
C CYS A 197 4.81 5.64 -5.35
N HIS A 198 5.05 5.34 -6.63
CA HIS A 198 5.53 4.03 -7.07
C HIS A 198 6.84 3.64 -6.37
N SER A 199 6.88 2.48 -5.75
CA SER A 199 7.98 1.89 -4.97
C SER A 199 8.35 2.62 -3.67
N MET A 200 7.62 3.67 -3.26
CA MET A 200 7.97 4.51 -2.11
C MET A 200 8.21 3.70 -0.83
N VAL A 201 7.26 2.86 -0.41
CA VAL A 201 7.41 2.07 0.84
C VAL A 201 8.63 1.16 0.78
N ARG A 202 8.83 0.46 -0.34
CA ARG A 202 9.97 -0.46 -0.52
C ARG A 202 11.31 0.28 -0.49
N SER A 203 11.38 1.48 -1.05
CA SER A 203 12.57 2.33 -1.00
C SER A 203 12.79 2.91 0.40
N LEU A 204 11.74 3.37 1.09
CA LEU A 204 11.83 3.83 2.48
C LEU A 204 12.39 2.73 3.39
N VAL A 205 11.80 1.53 3.35
CA VAL A 205 12.29 0.39 4.14
C VAL A 205 13.74 0.05 3.78
N GLY A 206 14.12 0.14 2.51
CA GLY A 206 15.51 -0.09 2.09
C GLY A 206 16.49 0.92 2.69
N ALA A 207 16.12 2.20 2.74
CA ALA A 207 16.94 3.23 3.38
C ALA A 207 17.01 3.05 4.90
N LEU A 208 15.85 2.81 5.55
CA LEU A 208 15.76 2.58 6.99
C LEU A 208 16.57 1.36 7.44
N THR A 209 16.50 0.24 6.70
CA THR A 209 17.32 -0.95 7.01
C THR A 209 18.82 -0.72 6.81
N ALA A 210 19.20 0.18 5.89
CA ALA A 210 20.61 0.55 5.71
C ALA A 210 21.14 1.34 6.91
N VAL A 211 20.33 2.22 7.51
CA VAL A 211 20.66 2.95 8.73
C VAL A 211 20.66 2.02 9.94
N ALA A 212 19.60 1.22 10.10
CA ALA A 212 19.45 0.28 11.22
C ALA A 212 20.58 -0.77 11.30
N SER A 213 21.10 -1.21 10.15
CA SER A 213 22.23 -2.15 10.09
C SER A 213 23.61 -1.48 10.18
N GLY A 214 23.68 -0.15 10.36
CA GLY A 214 24.93 0.61 10.44
C GLY A 214 25.66 0.76 9.10
N ARG A 215 25.10 0.29 7.98
CA ARG A 215 25.69 0.44 6.63
C ARG A 215 25.68 1.88 6.14
N ARG A 216 24.77 2.69 6.66
CA ARG A 216 24.62 4.12 6.37
C ARG A 216 24.37 4.89 7.67
N SER A 217 24.73 6.18 7.69
CA SER A 217 24.45 7.10 8.80
C SER A 217 23.08 7.76 8.67
N GLN A 218 22.62 8.40 9.75
CA GLN A 218 21.44 9.27 9.72
C GLN A 218 21.63 10.42 8.73
N ASP A 219 22.81 11.09 8.74
CA ASP A 219 23.12 12.18 7.80
C ASP A 219 22.99 11.76 6.34
N TRP A 220 23.35 10.49 6.01
CA TRP A 220 23.13 10.00 4.67
C TRP A 220 21.64 9.94 4.33
N LEU A 221 20.79 9.49 5.27
CA LEU A 221 19.34 9.44 5.07
C LEU A 221 18.76 10.83 4.88
N ASP A 222 19.19 11.80 5.68
CA ASP A 222 18.75 13.18 5.62
C ASP A 222 19.13 13.83 4.28
N ASN A 223 20.36 13.59 3.80
CA ASN A 223 20.82 14.02 2.46
C ASN A 223 20.00 13.37 1.33
N VAL A 224 19.67 12.07 1.46
CA VAL A 224 18.79 11.38 0.51
C VAL A 224 17.40 12.00 0.52
N ALA A 225 16.83 12.23 1.70
CA ALA A 225 15.48 12.77 1.85
C ALA A 225 15.34 14.20 1.31
N ALA A 226 16.43 14.98 1.32
CA ALA A 226 16.48 16.33 0.74
C ALA A 226 16.58 16.34 -0.81
N SER A 227 16.83 15.18 -1.44
CA SER A 227 16.98 15.11 -2.90
C SER A 227 15.64 15.18 -3.61
N THR A 228 15.55 16.00 -4.65
CA THR A 228 14.38 16.18 -5.54
C THR A 228 14.31 15.16 -6.69
N SER A 229 15.25 14.22 -6.73
CA SER A 229 15.32 13.16 -7.73
C SER A 229 15.56 11.80 -7.08
N ARG A 230 15.19 10.72 -7.80
CA ARG A 230 15.36 9.36 -7.29
C ARG A 230 16.82 9.06 -6.96
N ALA A 231 17.07 8.66 -5.71
CA ALA A 231 18.39 8.30 -5.25
C ALA A 231 18.77 6.88 -5.68
N SER A 232 19.80 6.73 -6.53
CA SER A 232 20.30 5.43 -6.97
C SER A 232 20.96 4.62 -5.84
N SER A 233 21.39 5.29 -4.76
CA SER A 233 21.99 4.68 -3.57
C SER A 233 21.00 3.98 -2.66
N VAL A 234 19.67 4.17 -2.89
CA VAL A 234 18.61 3.54 -2.09
C VAL A 234 18.18 2.22 -2.71
N LEU A 235 18.33 1.15 -1.96
CA LEU A 235 17.86 -0.17 -2.36
C LEU A 235 16.32 -0.21 -2.34
N VAL A 236 15.71 -0.68 -3.41
CA VAL A 236 14.29 -1.04 -3.42
C VAL A 236 14.12 -2.45 -2.90
N MET A 237 13.54 -2.60 -1.72
CA MET A 237 13.36 -3.90 -1.08
C MET A 237 12.47 -4.84 -1.90
N PRO A 238 12.62 -6.17 -1.77
CA PRO A 238 11.76 -7.15 -2.45
C PRO A 238 10.27 -6.91 -2.23
N ALA A 239 9.45 -7.25 -3.20
CA ALA A 239 8.00 -7.04 -3.10
C ALA A 239 7.33 -7.96 -2.07
N CYS A 240 7.84 -9.18 -1.90
CA CYS A 240 7.27 -10.21 -1.05
C CYS A 240 7.14 -9.83 0.43
N GLY A 241 7.99 -8.93 0.95
CA GLY A 241 7.85 -8.46 2.32
C GLY A 241 6.70 -7.45 2.53
N LEU A 242 6.13 -6.88 1.45
CA LEU A 242 5.19 -5.78 1.53
C LEU A 242 3.74 -6.24 1.46
N THR A 243 2.93 -5.82 2.44
CA THR A 243 1.49 -6.05 2.49
C THR A 243 0.73 -4.75 2.73
N LEU A 244 -0.27 -4.45 1.89
CA LEU A 244 -1.28 -3.43 2.18
C LEU A 244 -2.24 -3.99 3.24
N GLU A 245 -2.17 -3.47 4.44
CA GLU A 245 -2.97 -3.97 5.57
C GLU A 245 -4.31 -3.26 5.70
N GLU A 246 -4.38 -1.96 5.35
CA GLU A 246 -5.57 -1.17 5.62
C GLU A 246 -5.64 0.11 4.76
N VAL A 247 -6.86 0.51 4.43
CA VAL A 247 -7.18 1.80 3.82
C VAL A 247 -8.23 2.50 4.67
N GLY A 248 -7.91 3.67 5.21
CA GLY A 248 -8.80 4.47 6.03
C GLY A 248 -9.64 5.44 5.20
N TYR A 249 -10.92 5.57 5.56
CA TYR A 249 -11.87 6.50 4.95
C TYR A 249 -12.51 7.36 6.03
N PRO A 250 -13.01 8.57 5.69
CA PRO A 250 -13.81 9.39 6.59
C PRO A 250 -15.24 8.82 6.75
N SER A 251 -16.06 9.53 7.52
CA SER A 251 -17.50 9.28 7.57
C SER A 251 -18.15 9.43 6.19
N ASP A 252 -19.33 8.82 6.00
CA ASP A 252 -20.02 8.86 4.70
C ASP A 252 -20.36 10.30 4.26
N GLU A 253 -20.58 11.21 5.22
CA GLU A 253 -20.88 12.63 4.98
C GLU A 253 -19.69 13.39 4.38
N ASP A 254 -18.46 13.01 4.75
CA ASP A 254 -17.22 13.68 4.35
C ASP A 254 -16.60 13.13 3.07
N LEU A 255 -17.13 12.03 2.54
CA LEU A 255 -16.57 11.34 1.36
C LEU A 255 -16.37 12.24 0.15
N ALA A 256 -17.39 13.04 -0.17
CA ALA A 256 -17.37 13.93 -1.34
C ALA A 256 -16.34 15.05 -1.18
N GLN A 257 -16.29 15.69 0.00
CA GLN A 257 -15.33 16.74 0.31
C GLN A 257 -13.91 16.20 0.25
N ARG A 258 -13.68 15.04 0.87
CA ARG A 258 -12.36 14.38 0.84
C ARG A 258 -11.91 14.04 -0.58
N ALA A 259 -12.82 13.51 -1.41
CA ALA A 259 -12.51 13.17 -2.80
C ALA A 259 -12.15 14.40 -3.63
N ALA A 260 -12.81 15.53 -3.41
CA ALA A 260 -12.49 16.81 -4.06
C ALA A 260 -11.09 17.31 -3.65
N GLN A 261 -10.79 17.33 -2.35
CA GLN A 261 -9.47 17.69 -1.80
C GLN A 261 -8.35 16.82 -2.36
N ALA A 262 -8.56 15.51 -2.46
CA ALA A 262 -7.55 14.56 -2.93
C ALA A 262 -7.22 14.68 -4.42
N ARG A 263 -8.09 15.32 -5.22
CA ARG A 263 -7.83 15.60 -6.65
C ARG A 263 -6.96 16.83 -6.86
N SER A 264 -6.88 17.73 -5.87
CA SER A 264 -5.97 18.88 -5.90
C SER A 264 -4.52 18.38 -5.88
N ARG A 265 -3.70 18.89 -6.81
CA ARG A 265 -2.28 18.57 -6.85
C ARG A 265 -1.54 19.40 -5.83
N ARG A 266 -0.73 18.73 -5.02
CA ARG A 266 0.24 19.40 -4.16
C ARG A 266 1.42 19.91 -4.98
N SER A 267 1.93 21.09 -4.57
CA SER A 267 3.11 21.74 -5.09
C SER A 267 4.15 21.89 -3.97
N HIS A 268 5.38 22.29 -4.32
CA HIS A 268 6.41 22.56 -3.30
C HIS A 268 6.01 23.71 -2.36
N ASN A 269 5.14 24.62 -2.78
CA ASN A 269 4.63 25.70 -1.92
C ASN A 269 3.76 25.18 -0.75
N ASP A 270 3.25 23.95 -0.83
CA ASP A 270 2.48 23.33 0.25
C ASP A 270 3.39 22.73 1.34
N ILE A 271 4.70 22.65 1.09
CA ILE A 271 5.70 22.20 2.07
C ILE A 271 6.14 23.45 2.85
N CYS A 272 5.66 23.57 4.09
CA CYS A 272 6.03 24.68 4.97
C CYS A 272 7.34 24.34 5.69
N ASP A 273 8.41 25.11 5.45
CA ASP A 273 9.71 24.92 6.10
C ASP A 273 9.65 25.26 7.61
N THR A 274 8.65 26.01 8.05
CA THR A 274 8.50 26.47 9.46
C THR A 274 7.74 25.50 10.37
N CYS A 275 7.16 24.43 9.86
CA CYS A 275 6.38 23.46 10.67
C CYS A 275 7.23 22.55 11.58
N TRP A 276 8.54 22.77 11.66
CA TRP A 276 9.48 21.92 12.39
C TRP A 276 10.06 22.53 13.67
N GLU A 277 9.82 23.84 13.92
CA GLU A 277 10.39 24.52 15.08
C GLU A 277 9.55 24.41 16.36
N ASP A 278 8.30 23.89 16.32
CA ASP A 278 7.37 23.88 17.45
C ASP A 278 6.89 22.45 17.86
N ARG A 279 7.78 21.44 17.87
CA ARG A 279 7.44 20.15 18.51
C ARG A 279 8.60 19.52 19.23
#